data_2365398d239c5a5e231acdfbdf377e8b
#
_entry.id   2365398d239c5a5e231acdfbdf377e8b
#
_cell.length_a   1.000
_cell.length_b   1.000
_cell.length_c   1.000
_cell.angle_alpha   90.00
_cell.angle_beta   90.00
_cell.angle_gamma   90.00
#
_symmetry.space_group_name_H-M   'P 1'
#
loop_
_entity.id
_entity.type
_entity.pdbx_description
1 polymer ?
#
loop_
_entity_poly.entity_id
_entity_poly.type
_entity_poly.pdbx_seq_one_letter_code
_entity_poly.pdbx_strand_id
1 'polypeptide(L)'
;YSVYLTQPFLFDFLQDIMLLVSTYSFGCEGKFHTSANWLAVADGNIWVAVTAKLLPYSFIFIVMSILANYVFFGAMHIPMDCGFWALNLTSALLVIATQALAVFLFSLFPALSIIISIVSMVGSLGATLGGVTFPVLHMFAPVYYASYLFPVRHFVEIGQNLLYGNYGYAYMWGNVACLLLFLIPPLLLLPHLKRSLISRKYDDIE
;
A
#
# COMPACT_ATOMS: atom_id res chain seq x y z
N TYR A 1 -26.52 -2.32 1.85
CA TYR A 1 -25.49 -2.89 0.95
C TYR A 1 -24.55 -1.81 0.44
N SER A 2 -25.06 -0.68 -0.10
CA SER A 2 -24.21 0.39 -0.65
C SER A 2 -23.23 0.97 0.37
N VAL A 3 -23.68 1.25 1.58
CA VAL A 3 -22.87 1.83 2.65
C VAL A 3 -21.71 0.92 3.07
N TYR A 4 -21.95 -0.39 3.14
CA TYR A 4 -20.97 -1.39 3.55
C TYR A 4 -19.82 -1.56 2.55
N LEU A 5 -20.10 -1.45 1.25
CA LEU A 5 -19.11 -1.67 0.19
C LEU A 5 -18.37 -0.40 -0.22
N THR A 6 -18.98 0.77 -0.06
CA THR A 6 -18.44 2.01 -0.62
C THR A 6 -17.10 2.41 0.00
N GLN A 7 -16.94 2.29 1.31
CA GLN A 7 -15.70 2.64 2.00
C GLN A 7 -14.55 1.68 1.62
N PRO A 8 -14.69 0.34 1.72
CA PRO A 8 -13.65 -0.57 1.28
C PRO A 8 -13.25 -0.38 -0.19
N PHE A 9 -14.22 -0.16 -1.09
CA PHE A 9 -13.95 0.10 -2.50
C PHE A 9 -13.13 1.37 -2.72
N LEU A 10 -13.46 2.45 -2.03
CA LEU A 10 -12.70 3.69 -2.16
C LEU A 10 -11.25 3.51 -1.70
N PHE A 11 -11.05 2.80 -0.59
CA PHE A 11 -9.69 2.56 -0.07
C PHE A 11 -8.89 1.59 -0.93
N ASP A 12 -9.54 0.66 -1.63
CA ASP A 12 -8.93 -0.18 -2.64
C ASP A 12 -8.43 0.65 -3.83
N PHE A 13 -9.27 1.53 -4.39
CA PHE A 13 -8.85 2.48 -5.42
C PHE A 13 -7.71 3.40 -4.96
N LEU A 14 -7.77 3.89 -3.73
CA LEU A 14 -6.68 4.69 -3.16
C LEU A 14 -5.38 3.87 -3.07
N GLN A 15 -5.46 2.59 -2.69
CA GLN A 15 -4.31 1.70 -2.67
C GLN A 15 -3.69 1.55 -4.06
N ASP A 16 -4.50 1.35 -5.09
CA ASP A 16 -4.03 1.21 -6.47
C ASP A 16 -3.30 2.46 -6.95
N ILE A 17 -3.89 3.63 -6.71
CA ILE A 17 -3.26 4.91 -7.02
C ILE A 17 -1.94 5.07 -6.25
N MET A 18 -1.92 4.73 -4.95
CA MET A 18 -0.71 4.78 -4.13
C MET A 18 0.40 3.88 -4.67
N LEU A 19 0.07 2.64 -5.05
CA LEU A 19 1.01 1.70 -5.64
C LEU A 19 1.60 2.26 -6.92
N LEU A 20 0.76 2.74 -7.84
CA LEU A 20 1.19 3.31 -9.12
C LEU A 20 2.05 4.56 -8.94
N VAL A 21 1.61 5.52 -8.13
CA VAL A 21 2.33 6.77 -7.91
C VAL A 21 3.68 6.53 -7.24
N SER A 22 3.71 5.68 -6.19
CA SER A 22 4.95 5.36 -5.49
C SER A 22 5.95 4.66 -6.40
N THR A 23 5.50 3.67 -7.16
CA THR A 23 6.34 2.92 -8.09
C THR A 23 6.82 3.78 -9.25
N TYR A 24 5.93 4.60 -9.84
CA TYR A 24 6.28 5.54 -10.90
C TYR A 24 7.34 6.55 -10.43
N SER A 25 7.21 7.05 -9.20
CA SER A 25 8.18 7.98 -8.62
C SER A 25 9.60 7.40 -8.59
N PHE A 26 9.76 6.12 -8.29
CA PHE A 26 11.07 5.45 -8.33
C PHE A 26 11.50 5.13 -9.76
N GLY A 27 10.60 4.66 -10.60
CA GLY A 27 10.89 4.28 -11.97
C GLY A 27 11.37 5.46 -12.83
N CYS A 28 10.88 6.68 -12.57
CA CYS A 28 11.36 7.88 -13.24
C CYS A 28 12.86 8.12 -13.04
N GLU A 29 13.41 7.78 -11.88
CA GLU A 29 14.86 7.94 -11.65
C GLU A 29 15.70 7.00 -12.54
N GLY A 30 15.21 5.79 -12.78
CA GLY A 30 15.82 4.88 -13.75
C GLY A 30 15.73 5.44 -15.15
N LYS A 31 14.51 5.73 -15.62
CA LYS A 31 14.21 6.18 -16.96
C LYS A 31 14.95 7.46 -17.39
N PHE A 32 15.09 8.42 -16.49
CA PHE A 32 15.79 9.69 -16.77
C PHE A 32 17.28 9.63 -16.40
N HIS A 33 17.82 8.47 -16.05
CA HIS A 33 19.22 8.28 -15.65
C HIS A 33 19.66 9.19 -14.48
N THR A 34 18.73 9.59 -13.63
CA THR A 34 18.96 10.46 -12.45
C THR A 34 19.26 9.69 -11.17
N SER A 35 19.26 8.36 -11.21
CA SER A 35 19.46 7.48 -10.04
C SER A 35 20.74 7.79 -9.27
N ALA A 36 21.84 8.08 -9.97
CA ALA A 36 23.12 8.42 -9.34
C ALA A 36 23.05 9.76 -8.60
N ASN A 37 22.42 10.77 -9.18
CA ASN A 37 22.24 12.09 -8.58
C ASN A 37 21.30 12.00 -7.35
N TRP A 38 20.21 11.24 -7.48
CA TRP A 38 19.29 10.98 -6.39
C TRP A 38 19.98 10.32 -5.19
N LEU A 39 20.82 9.31 -5.43
CA LEU A 39 21.61 8.66 -4.38
C LEU A 39 22.67 9.58 -3.79
N ALA A 40 23.32 10.43 -4.61
CA ALA A 40 24.33 11.39 -4.15
C ALA A 40 23.74 12.43 -3.18
N VAL A 41 22.51 12.92 -3.41
CA VAL A 41 21.80 13.85 -2.51
C VAL A 41 21.56 13.22 -1.12
N ALA A 42 21.44 11.89 -1.05
CA ALA A 42 21.25 11.15 0.20
C ALA A 42 22.58 10.58 0.77
N ASP A 43 23.73 11.16 0.44
CA ASP A 43 25.06 10.69 0.85
C ASP A 43 25.29 9.20 0.54
N GLY A 44 24.69 8.70 -0.53
CA GLY A 44 24.74 7.29 -0.92
C GLY A 44 23.96 6.34 -0.01
N ASN A 45 23.15 6.85 0.90
CA ASN A 45 22.30 6.04 1.78
C ASN A 45 20.93 5.80 1.13
N ILE A 46 20.71 4.57 0.64
CA ILE A 46 19.44 4.19 -0.03
C ILE A 46 18.23 4.30 0.89
N TRP A 47 18.38 4.09 2.19
CA TRP A 47 17.30 4.20 3.16
C TRP A 47 16.78 5.63 3.24
N VAL A 48 17.70 6.59 3.37
CA VAL A 48 17.36 8.01 3.40
C VAL A 48 16.74 8.44 2.08
N ALA A 49 17.33 8.02 0.96
CA ALA A 49 16.83 8.34 -0.36
C ALA A 49 15.38 7.88 -0.58
N VAL A 50 15.08 6.62 -0.23
CA VAL A 50 13.73 6.04 -0.40
C VAL A 50 12.73 6.69 0.54
N THR A 51 13.06 6.81 1.83
CA THR A 51 12.13 7.42 2.81
C THR A 51 11.86 8.89 2.52
N ALA A 52 12.87 9.68 2.19
CA ALA A 52 12.69 11.08 1.82
C ALA A 52 11.78 11.26 0.60
N LYS A 53 11.89 10.34 -0.37
CA LYS A 53 11.07 10.37 -1.58
C LYS A 53 9.62 9.96 -1.33
N LEU A 54 9.40 8.98 -0.44
CA LEU A 54 8.05 8.53 -0.08
C LEU A 54 7.30 9.48 0.86
N LEU A 55 8.01 10.19 1.71
CA LEU A 55 7.42 11.02 2.77
C LEU A 55 6.37 12.02 2.25
N PRO A 56 6.59 12.83 1.19
CA PRO A 56 5.58 13.74 0.67
C PRO A 56 4.34 13.00 0.16
N TYR A 57 4.51 11.86 -0.49
CA TYR A 57 3.38 11.03 -0.95
C TYR A 57 2.62 10.42 0.23
N SER A 58 3.32 9.94 1.26
CA SER A 58 2.70 9.45 2.50
C SER A 58 1.81 10.51 3.12
N PHE A 59 2.32 11.75 3.24
CA PHE A 59 1.55 12.85 3.79
C PHE A 59 0.29 13.14 2.98
N ILE A 60 0.40 13.23 1.65
CA ILE A 60 -0.74 13.49 0.77
C ILE A 60 -1.79 12.38 0.90
N PHE A 61 -1.38 11.11 0.84
CA PHE A 61 -2.32 9.99 0.91
C PHE A 61 -2.96 9.82 2.29
N ILE A 62 -2.24 10.13 3.37
CA ILE A 62 -2.82 10.15 4.72
C ILE A 62 -3.89 11.25 4.81
N VAL A 63 -3.62 12.45 4.31
CA VAL A 63 -4.60 13.55 4.28
C VAL A 63 -5.82 13.16 3.43
N MET A 64 -5.62 12.57 2.26
CA MET A 64 -6.72 12.08 1.41
C MET A 64 -7.55 11.00 2.12
N SER A 65 -6.90 10.08 2.84
CA SER A 65 -7.58 9.04 3.62
C SER A 65 -8.43 9.63 4.76
N ILE A 66 -7.91 10.65 5.46
CA ILE A 66 -8.65 11.38 6.51
C ILE A 66 -9.87 12.09 5.91
N LEU A 67 -9.68 12.77 4.77
CA LEU A 67 -10.78 13.45 4.08
C LEU A 67 -11.84 12.46 3.62
N ALA A 68 -11.44 11.31 3.08
CA ALA A 68 -12.36 10.25 2.68
C ALA A 68 -13.19 9.74 3.87
N ASN A 69 -12.54 9.43 4.99
CA ASN A 69 -13.22 9.01 6.20
C ASN A 69 -14.15 10.11 6.75
N TYR A 70 -13.71 11.38 6.69
CA TYR A 70 -14.55 12.51 7.11
C TYR A 70 -15.81 12.65 6.24
N VAL A 71 -15.70 12.49 4.93
CA VAL A 71 -16.86 12.54 4.03
C VAL A 71 -17.84 11.42 4.38
N PHE A 72 -17.40 10.19 4.56
CA PHE A 72 -18.29 9.07 4.87
C PHE A 72 -18.95 9.20 6.25
N PHE A 73 -18.16 9.41 7.28
CA PHE A 73 -18.65 9.32 8.66
C PHE A 73 -19.05 10.69 9.23
N GLY A 74 -18.42 11.78 8.80
CA GLY A 74 -18.74 13.13 9.23
C GLY A 74 -19.87 13.78 8.42
N ALA A 75 -19.72 13.82 7.09
CA ALA A 75 -20.69 14.53 6.22
C ALA A 75 -21.90 13.67 5.85
N MET A 76 -21.70 12.38 5.51
CA MET A 76 -22.79 11.46 5.17
C MET A 76 -23.46 10.82 6.40
N HIS A 77 -22.94 11.07 7.61
CA HIS A 77 -23.47 10.56 8.89
C HIS A 77 -23.70 9.03 8.89
N ILE A 78 -22.80 8.28 8.24
CA ILE A 78 -22.86 6.83 8.30
C ILE A 78 -22.54 6.40 9.74
N PRO A 79 -23.37 5.56 10.37
CA PRO A 79 -23.15 5.12 11.73
C PRO A 79 -21.83 4.35 11.84
N MET A 80 -21.04 4.66 12.84
CA MET A 80 -19.81 3.96 13.20
C MET A 80 -19.78 3.68 14.69
N ASP A 81 -19.42 2.47 15.07
CA ASP A 81 -19.30 2.07 16.48
C ASP A 81 -17.90 2.32 17.05
N CYS A 82 -16.94 2.75 16.20
CA CYS A 82 -15.56 3.00 16.60
C CYS A 82 -15.23 4.50 16.68
N GLY A 83 -14.14 4.82 17.37
CA GLY A 83 -13.59 6.17 17.38
C GLY A 83 -13.02 6.57 16.01
N PHE A 84 -13.32 7.78 15.54
CA PHE A 84 -12.84 8.32 14.25
C PHE A 84 -11.32 8.22 14.09
N TRP A 85 -10.57 8.45 15.16
CA TRP A 85 -9.10 8.36 15.15
C TRP A 85 -8.58 6.93 14.95
N ALA A 86 -9.30 5.95 15.45
CA ALA A 86 -8.96 4.55 15.26
C ALA A 86 -8.99 4.15 13.78
N LEU A 87 -10.03 4.58 13.09
CA LEU A 87 -10.19 4.34 11.65
C LEU A 87 -9.09 5.04 10.84
N ASN A 88 -8.76 6.30 11.19
CA ASN A 88 -7.69 7.03 10.51
C ASN A 88 -6.31 6.44 10.76
N LEU A 89 -6.05 5.90 11.96
CA LEU A 89 -4.79 5.20 12.24
C LEU A 89 -4.67 3.94 11.37
N THR A 90 -5.75 3.18 11.22
CA THR A 90 -5.78 2.00 10.34
C THR A 90 -5.56 2.39 8.88
N SER A 91 -6.14 3.51 8.43
CA SER A 91 -5.93 4.04 7.09
C SER A 91 -4.48 4.47 6.86
N ALA A 92 -3.85 5.11 7.86
CA ALA A 92 -2.43 5.47 7.80
C ALA A 92 -1.52 4.23 7.74
N LEU A 93 -1.86 3.15 8.44
CA LEU A 93 -1.15 1.87 8.35
C LEU A 93 -1.28 1.26 6.95
N LEU A 94 -2.46 1.35 6.32
CA LEU A 94 -2.64 0.93 4.92
C LEU A 94 -1.73 1.71 3.98
N VAL A 95 -1.65 3.05 4.12
CA VAL A 95 -0.76 3.90 3.31
C VAL A 95 0.68 3.42 3.41
N ILE A 96 1.19 3.22 4.62
CA ILE A 96 2.57 2.79 4.86
C ILE A 96 2.81 1.39 4.31
N ALA A 97 1.90 0.43 4.54
CA ALA A 97 2.01 -0.93 4.04
C ALA A 97 1.99 -0.99 2.50
N THR A 98 1.13 -0.18 1.86
CA THR A 98 1.04 -0.09 0.40
C THR A 98 2.32 0.48 -0.21
N GLN A 99 2.89 1.53 0.38
CA GLN A 99 4.16 2.09 -0.07
C GLN A 99 5.33 1.11 0.13
N ALA A 100 5.32 0.37 1.23
CA ALA A 100 6.29 -0.70 1.46
C ALA A 100 6.18 -1.78 0.38
N LEU A 101 4.97 -2.18 0.00
CA LEU A 101 4.75 -3.11 -1.10
C LEU A 101 5.24 -2.54 -2.44
N ALA A 102 5.02 -1.24 -2.72
CA ALA A 102 5.53 -0.59 -3.92
C ALA A 102 7.07 -0.64 -4.00
N VAL A 103 7.76 -0.33 -2.90
CA VAL A 103 9.24 -0.42 -2.81
C VAL A 103 9.71 -1.86 -2.98
N PHE A 104 9.03 -2.82 -2.39
CA PHE A 104 9.34 -4.25 -2.53
C PHE A 104 9.26 -4.68 -3.99
N LEU A 105 8.14 -4.41 -4.67
CA LEU A 105 7.95 -4.77 -6.07
C LEU A 105 8.97 -4.08 -6.99
N PHE A 106 9.22 -2.79 -6.78
CA PHE A 106 10.24 -2.06 -7.52
C PHE A 106 11.65 -2.62 -7.30
N SER A 107 11.94 -3.10 -6.09
CA SER A 107 13.25 -3.70 -5.79
C SER A 107 13.48 -5.04 -6.50
N LEU A 108 12.39 -5.73 -6.90
CA LEU A 108 12.48 -6.96 -7.69
C LEU A 108 12.68 -6.67 -9.18
N PHE A 109 11.99 -5.66 -9.70
CA PHE A 109 11.97 -5.31 -11.13
C PHE A 109 12.13 -3.80 -11.31
N PRO A 110 13.35 -3.25 -11.25
CA PRO A 110 13.59 -1.82 -11.31
C PRO A 110 13.58 -1.25 -12.74
N ALA A 111 12.68 -1.73 -13.60
CA ALA A 111 12.39 -1.22 -14.95
C ALA A 111 10.98 -0.64 -14.98
N LEU A 112 10.83 0.63 -15.40
CA LEU A 112 9.56 1.37 -15.30
C LEU A 112 8.43 0.67 -16.05
N SER A 113 8.66 0.25 -17.30
CA SER A 113 7.65 -0.36 -18.16
C SER A 113 7.11 -1.69 -17.58
N ILE A 114 8.01 -2.52 -17.05
CA ILE A 114 7.68 -3.82 -16.48
C ILE A 114 6.93 -3.64 -15.15
N ILE A 115 7.46 -2.77 -14.29
CA ILE A 115 6.92 -2.63 -12.94
C ILE A 115 5.52 -2.01 -12.92
N ILE A 116 5.23 -1.04 -13.82
CA ILE A 116 3.88 -0.47 -13.93
C ILE A 116 2.87 -1.57 -14.30
N SER A 117 3.22 -2.45 -15.22
CA SER A 117 2.35 -3.58 -15.59
C SER A 117 2.10 -4.53 -14.42
N ILE A 118 3.15 -4.87 -13.67
CA ILE A 118 3.05 -5.74 -12.48
C ILE A 118 2.19 -5.08 -11.41
N VAL A 119 2.43 -3.81 -11.13
CA VAL A 119 1.70 -3.06 -10.09
C VAL A 119 0.23 -2.91 -10.45
N SER A 120 -0.10 -2.63 -11.72
CA SER A 120 -1.49 -2.58 -12.18
C SER A 120 -2.20 -3.94 -12.04
N MET A 121 -1.48 -5.04 -12.31
CA MET A 121 -2.02 -6.39 -12.09
C MET A 121 -2.22 -6.67 -10.60
N VAL A 122 -1.26 -6.32 -9.75
CA VAL A 122 -1.36 -6.49 -8.29
C VAL A 122 -2.51 -5.66 -7.71
N GLY A 123 -2.69 -4.41 -8.18
CA GLY A 123 -3.80 -3.56 -7.78
C GLY A 123 -5.16 -4.19 -8.12
N SER A 124 -5.38 -4.55 -9.38
CA SER A 124 -6.63 -5.18 -9.81
C SER A 124 -6.95 -6.50 -9.10
N LEU A 125 -5.92 -7.27 -8.71
CA LEU A 125 -6.09 -8.46 -7.89
C LEU A 125 -6.44 -8.11 -6.43
N GLY A 126 -5.96 -6.97 -5.93
CA GLY A 126 -6.30 -6.44 -4.60
C GLY A 126 -7.80 -6.28 -4.41
N ALA A 127 -8.50 -5.70 -5.38
CA ALA A 127 -9.95 -5.54 -5.37
C ALA A 127 -10.72 -6.86 -5.25
N THR A 128 -10.24 -7.89 -5.95
CA THR A 128 -10.92 -9.20 -5.98
C THR A 128 -10.55 -10.06 -4.78
N LEU A 129 -9.28 -10.09 -4.40
CA LEU A 129 -8.75 -10.95 -3.34
C LEU A 129 -8.75 -10.27 -1.95
N GLY A 130 -8.86 -8.95 -1.90
CA GLY A 130 -8.88 -8.17 -0.66
C GLY A 130 -10.15 -8.29 0.18
N GLY A 131 -11.14 -9.07 -0.26
CA GLY A 131 -12.40 -9.22 0.46
C GLY A 131 -13.39 -8.09 0.26
N VAL A 132 -13.10 -7.18 -0.69
CA VAL A 132 -13.99 -6.06 -1.03
C VAL A 132 -15.20 -6.55 -1.83
N THR A 133 -14.94 -7.31 -2.89
CA THR A 133 -15.99 -7.82 -3.79
C THR A 133 -16.57 -9.15 -3.35
N PHE A 134 -15.77 -10.00 -2.74
CA PHE A 134 -16.17 -11.34 -2.32
C PHE A 134 -15.77 -11.64 -0.87
N PRO A 135 -16.68 -12.13 -0.02
CA PRO A 135 -16.37 -12.42 1.39
C PRO A 135 -15.22 -13.42 1.53
N VAL A 136 -14.21 -13.05 2.29
CA VAL A 136 -12.97 -13.83 2.48
C VAL A 136 -13.24 -15.25 3.00
N LEU A 137 -14.26 -15.40 3.86
CA LEU A 137 -14.65 -16.69 4.46
C LEU A 137 -15.17 -17.74 3.46
N HIS A 138 -15.59 -17.30 2.27
CA HIS A 138 -16.11 -18.18 1.21
C HIS A 138 -15.10 -18.41 0.08
N MET A 139 -13.87 -17.92 0.23
CA MET A 139 -12.81 -18.14 -0.75
C MET A 139 -12.28 -19.57 -0.71
N PHE A 140 -11.95 -20.11 -1.89
CA PHE A 140 -11.22 -21.38 -2.02
C PHE A 140 -9.86 -21.29 -1.32
N ALA A 141 -9.43 -22.34 -0.63
CA ALA A 141 -8.28 -22.33 0.27
C ALA A 141 -6.98 -21.68 -0.33
N PRO A 142 -6.52 -22.00 -1.55
CA PRO A 142 -5.35 -21.36 -2.15
C PRO A 142 -5.54 -19.84 -2.34
N VAL A 143 -6.73 -19.42 -2.76
CA VAL A 143 -7.07 -18.01 -2.96
C VAL A 143 -7.10 -17.27 -1.62
N TYR A 144 -7.64 -17.90 -0.58
CA TYR A 144 -7.64 -17.40 0.79
C TYR A 144 -6.22 -17.11 1.28
N TYR A 145 -5.27 -18.05 1.08
CA TYR A 145 -3.88 -17.81 1.47
C TYR A 145 -3.19 -16.74 0.60
N ALA A 146 -3.45 -16.73 -0.70
CA ALA A 146 -2.91 -15.72 -1.60
C ALA A 146 -3.38 -14.30 -1.23
N SER A 147 -4.60 -14.15 -0.72
CA SER A 147 -5.15 -12.86 -0.33
C SER A 147 -4.37 -12.17 0.81
N TYR A 148 -3.63 -12.92 1.63
CA TYR A 148 -2.75 -12.33 2.67
C TYR A 148 -1.63 -11.46 2.10
N LEU A 149 -1.30 -11.58 0.83
CA LEU A 149 -0.29 -10.76 0.15
C LEU A 149 -0.77 -9.35 -0.18
N PHE A 150 -2.05 -9.04 0.05
CA PHE A 150 -2.63 -7.74 -0.28
C PHE A 150 -2.91 -6.92 0.99
N PRO A 151 -2.31 -5.73 1.14
CA PRO A 151 -2.54 -4.88 2.32
C PRO A 151 -4.02 -4.52 2.52
N VAL A 152 -4.75 -4.29 1.42
CA VAL A 152 -6.18 -3.92 1.48
C VAL A 152 -7.03 -4.96 2.20
N ARG A 153 -6.71 -6.25 2.09
CA ARG A 153 -7.42 -7.30 2.81
C ARG A 153 -7.42 -7.06 4.32
N HIS A 154 -6.24 -6.83 4.87
CA HIS A 154 -6.09 -6.61 6.32
C HIS A 154 -6.80 -5.33 6.76
N PHE A 155 -6.73 -4.28 5.92
CA PHE A 155 -7.46 -3.04 6.16
C PHE A 155 -8.98 -3.27 6.16
N VAL A 156 -9.51 -4.01 5.19
CA VAL A 156 -10.95 -4.30 5.09
C VAL A 156 -11.42 -5.12 6.31
N GLU A 157 -10.68 -6.15 6.71
CA GLU A 157 -11.03 -6.95 7.89
C GLU A 157 -11.00 -6.11 9.18
N ILE A 158 -9.99 -5.26 9.37
CA ILE A 158 -9.93 -4.34 10.51
C ILE A 158 -11.10 -3.35 10.45
N GLY A 159 -11.35 -2.74 9.29
CA GLY A 159 -12.40 -1.76 9.08
C GLY A 159 -13.79 -2.33 9.35
N GLN A 160 -14.07 -3.53 8.84
CA GLN A 160 -15.35 -4.22 9.09
C GLN A 160 -15.57 -4.52 10.57
N ASN A 161 -14.54 -4.99 11.26
CA ASN A 161 -14.62 -5.25 12.70
C ASN A 161 -14.79 -3.96 13.52
N LEU A 162 -14.10 -2.88 13.15
CA LEU A 162 -14.23 -1.58 13.82
C LEU A 162 -15.61 -0.96 13.61
N LEU A 163 -16.13 -1.03 12.39
CA LEU A 163 -17.37 -0.34 12.03
C LEU A 163 -18.63 -1.10 12.44
N TYR A 164 -18.59 -2.44 12.43
CA TYR A 164 -19.80 -3.25 12.56
C TYR A 164 -19.71 -4.36 13.63
N GLY A 165 -18.51 -4.70 14.07
CA GLY A 165 -18.29 -5.89 14.91
C GLY A 165 -18.33 -5.62 16.41
N ASN A 166 -18.14 -4.38 16.84
CA ASN A 166 -17.96 -4.00 18.26
C ASN A 166 -16.92 -4.87 19.01
N TYR A 167 -16.09 -5.60 18.27
CA TYR A 167 -14.98 -6.39 18.79
C TYR A 167 -13.78 -5.45 18.96
N GLY A 168 -13.31 -5.25 20.18
CA GLY A 168 -12.17 -4.37 20.47
C GLY A 168 -10.90 -4.77 19.70
N TYR A 169 -9.91 -3.90 19.69
CA TYR A 169 -8.61 -4.09 19.01
C TYR A 169 -7.92 -5.42 19.29
N ALA A 170 -8.23 -6.08 20.42
CA ALA A 170 -7.66 -7.37 20.78
C ALA A 170 -7.87 -8.46 19.70
N TYR A 171 -8.96 -8.39 18.94
CA TYR A 171 -9.25 -9.34 17.85
C TYR A 171 -8.51 -8.99 16.54
N MET A 172 -7.99 -7.79 16.41
CA MET A 172 -7.43 -7.24 15.17
C MET A 172 -5.91 -7.27 15.13
N TRP A 173 -5.25 -7.62 16.23
CA TRP A 173 -3.78 -7.60 16.32
C TRP A 173 -3.11 -8.43 15.24
N GLY A 174 -3.71 -9.53 14.81
CA GLY A 174 -3.20 -10.34 13.72
C GLY A 174 -3.11 -9.56 12.41
N ASN A 175 -4.18 -8.84 12.04
CA ASN A 175 -4.22 -8.05 10.80
C ASN A 175 -3.34 -6.79 10.89
N VAL A 176 -3.28 -6.14 12.05
CA VAL A 176 -2.36 -5.03 12.30
C VAL A 176 -0.90 -5.50 12.19
N ALA A 177 -0.58 -6.64 12.79
CA ALA A 177 0.75 -7.23 12.68
C ALA A 177 1.09 -7.59 11.22
N CYS A 178 0.15 -8.11 10.44
CA CYS A 178 0.35 -8.36 9.01
C CYS A 178 0.64 -7.07 8.24
N LEU A 179 -0.10 -5.97 8.49
CA LEU A 179 0.19 -4.68 7.85
C LEU A 179 1.60 -4.18 8.20
N LEU A 180 2.04 -4.34 9.43
CA LEU A 180 3.41 -4.00 9.83
C LEU A 180 4.46 -4.93 9.22
N LEU A 181 4.11 -6.20 8.99
CA LEU A 181 4.99 -7.17 8.36
C LEU A 181 5.35 -6.80 6.92
N PHE A 182 4.48 -6.05 6.20
CA PHE A 182 4.80 -5.54 4.86
C PHE A 182 6.01 -4.61 4.82
N LEU A 183 6.43 -4.04 5.94
CA LEU A 183 7.63 -3.21 6.00
C LEU A 183 8.93 -4.04 5.92
N ILE A 184 8.90 -5.32 6.29
CA ILE A 184 10.10 -6.16 6.37
C ILE A 184 10.70 -6.47 4.98
N PRO A 185 9.94 -6.94 3.97
CA PRO A 185 10.48 -7.30 2.67
C PRO A 185 11.25 -6.17 1.96
N PRO A 186 10.74 -4.93 1.87
CA PRO A 186 11.52 -3.86 1.26
C PRO A 186 12.78 -3.55 2.05
N LEU A 187 12.74 -3.61 3.39
CA LEU A 187 13.92 -3.38 4.21
C LEU A 187 15.06 -4.34 3.86
N LEU A 188 14.75 -5.59 3.59
CA LEU A 188 15.77 -6.59 3.21
C LEU A 188 16.28 -6.41 1.78
N LEU A 189 15.46 -5.89 0.86
CA LEU A 189 15.82 -5.75 -0.56
C LEU A 189 16.41 -4.40 -0.94
N LEU A 190 16.37 -3.37 -0.10
CA LEU A 190 16.97 -2.06 -0.38
C LEU A 190 18.47 -2.12 -0.73
N PRO A 191 19.32 -2.94 -0.09
CA PRO A 191 20.73 -3.09 -0.52
C PRO A 191 20.87 -3.68 -1.93
N HIS A 192 19.96 -4.59 -2.31
CA HIS A 192 19.93 -5.15 -3.67
C HIS A 192 19.51 -4.07 -4.68
N LEU A 193 18.47 -3.30 -4.37
CA LEU A 193 18.00 -2.18 -5.19
C LEU A 193 19.13 -1.17 -5.43
N LYS A 194 19.88 -0.79 -4.40
CA LYS A 194 21.04 0.10 -4.54
C LYS A 194 22.06 -0.42 -5.57
N ARG A 195 22.39 -1.71 -5.49
CA ARG A 195 23.32 -2.33 -6.43
C ARG A 195 22.78 -2.33 -7.85
N SER A 196 21.51 -2.63 -8.02
CA SER A 196 20.85 -2.66 -9.32
C SER A 196 20.81 -1.28 -9.98
N LEU A 197 20.48 -0.23 -9.22
CA LEU A 197 20.47 1.16 -9.70
C LEU A 197 21.86 1.66 -10.10
N ILE A 198 22.90 1.29 -9.34
CA ILE A 198 24.29 1.69 -9.66
C ILE A 198 24.81 0.93 -10.89
N SER A 199 24.47 -0.36 -11.04
CA SER A 199 24.95 -1.21 -12.14
C SER A 199 24.26 -0.92 -13.48
N ARG A 200 23.24 -0.07 -13.53
CA ARG A 200 22.44 0.26 -14.72
C ARG A 200 21.94 -0.97 -15.49
N LYS A 201 21.71 -2.05 -14.78
CA LYS A 201 21.39 -3.37 -15.36
C LYS A 201 20.10 -3.38 -16.20
N TYR A 202 19.22 -2.42 -15.99
CA TYR A 202 17.89 -2.36 -16.62
C TYR A 202 17.71 -1.16 -17.57
N ASP A 203 18.78 -0.36 -17.79
CA ASP A 203 18.72 0.80 -18.70
C ASP A 203 18.44 0.39 -20.16
N ASP A 204 18.81 -0.85 -20.55
CA ASP A 204 18.59 -1.37 -21.91
C ASP A 204 17.18 -1.96 -22.15
N ILE A 205 16.31 -1.97 -21.15
CA ILE A 205 14.97 -2.61 -21.22
C ILE A 205 13.86 -1.57 -21.37
N GLU A 206 14.18 -0.28 -21.35
CA GLU A 206 13.22 0.83 -21.45
C GLU A 206 13.04 1.40 -22.87
#